data_b50b14518a26d98179cef36e359d6e12
#
_entry.id   b50b14518a26d98179cef36e359d6e12
#
_cell.length_a   1.000
_cell.length_b   1.000
_cell.length_c   1.000
_cell.angle_alpha   90.00
_cell.angle_beta   90.00
_cell.angle_gamma   90.00
#
_symmetry.space_group_name_H-M   'P 1'
#
loop_
_entity.id
_entity.type
_entity.pdbx_description
1 polymer ?
#
loop_
_entity_poly.entity_id
_entity_poly.type
_entity_poly.pdbx_seq_one_letter_code
_entity_poly.pdbx_strand_id
1 'polypeptide(L)'
;MCAVVTNERHSKVTPEELSRKWSVGLQTAKDTLRVLTQKGIRTAIHPMTRRVRVDHLHLHRQRLRGTWYTDTLLSKVKSKLGNTCANVYTQGKFTRAIPMTSRKDAGKSLIEFTDDVGIPERLVTDGATEFTGPHTEFVKEARRMRIMLHT
;
A
#
# COMPACT_ATOMS: atom_id res chain seq x y z
N MET A 1 10.28 17.65 1.05
CA MET A 1 10.24 18.57 -0.10
C MET A 1 8.87 18.46 -0.75
N CYS A 2 8.01 19.45 -0.57
CA CYS A 2 6.76 19.52 -1.35
C CYS A 2 7.12 19.93 -2.77
N ALA A 3 6.84 19.08 -3.74
CA ALA A 3 6.95 19.46 -5.14
C ALA A 3 5.92 20.56 -5.41
N VAL A 4 6.39 21.77 -5.62
CA VAL A 4 5.55 22.85 -6.13
C VAL A 4 5.00 22.39 -7.47
N VAL A 5 3.71 22.11 -7.54
CA VAL A 5 3.03 21.83 -8.79
C VAL A 5 2.97 23.13 -9.57
N THR A 6 4.01 23.42 -10.35
CA THR A 6 3.98 24.55 -11.27
C THR A 6 2.96 24.25 -12.36
N ASN A 7 2.12 25.22 -12.66
CA ASN A 7 1.14 25.15 -13.77
C ASN A 7 1.77 24.94 -15.16
N GLU A 8 3.10 24.89 -15.24
CA GLU A 8 3.89 24.71 -16.46
C GLU A 8 3.97 23.28 -16.96
N ARG A 9 3.59 22.29 -16.13
CA ARG A 9 3.58 20.86 -16.55
C ARG A 9 2.52 20.49 -17.58
N HIS A 10 1.61 21.39 -17.85
CA HIS A 10 0.57 21.20 -18.86
C HIS A 10 0.70 22.32 -19.88
N SER A 11 1.10 21.96 -21.11
CA SER A 11 1.04 22.90 -22.21
C SER A 11 -0.37 23.49 -22.28
N LYS A 12 -0.49 24.81 -22.19
CA LYS A 12 -1.78 25.48 -22.34
C LYS A 12 -2.28 25.20 -23.73
N VAL A 13 -3.45 24.60 -23.84
CA VAL A 13 -4.10 24.39 -25.13
C VAL A 13 -4.56 25.74 -25.66
N THR A 14 -4.14 26.03 -26.88
CA THR A 14 -4.64 27.23 -27.58
C THR A 14 -6.03 26.98 -28.18
N PRO A 15 -6.87 28.04 -28.33
CA PRO A 15 -8.18 27.89 -28.98
C PRO A 15 -8.09 27.30 -30.39
N GLU A 16 -7.01 27.61 -31.13
CA GLU A 16 -6.76 27.11 -32.47
C GLU A 16 -6.48 25.59 -32.45
N GLU A 17 -5.69 25.12 -31.50
CA GLU A 17 -5.45 23.69 -31.31
C GLU A 17 -6.70 22.92 -30.93
N LEU A 18 -7.53 23.50 -30.03
CA LEU A 18 -8.79 22.91 -29.61
C LEU A 18 -9.76 22.82 -30.78
N SER A 19 -9.90 23.93 -31.53
CA SER A 19 -10.74 24.01 -32.71
C SER A 19 -10.37 22.92 -33.75
N ARG A 20 -9.07 22.79 -34.02
CA ARG A 20 -8.57 21.81 -34.98
C ARG A 20 -8.76 20.37 -34.51
N LYS A 21 -8.49 20.06 -33.23
CA LYS A 21 -8.57 18.70 -32.69
C LYS A 21 -10.00 18.21 -32.51
N TRP A 22 -10.90 19.09 -32.16
CA TRP A 22 -12.30 18.73 -31.89
C TRP A 22 -13.25 19.11 -33.04
N SER A 23 -12.71 19.66 -34.11
CA SER A 23 -13.49 20.10 -35.28
C SER A 23 -14.63 21.04 -34.90
N VAL A 24 -14.41 21.92 -33.96
CA VAL A 24 -15.39 22.93 -33.52
C VAL A 24 -14.99 24.32 -33.97
N GLY A 25 -15.93 25.23 -34.07
CA GLY A 25 -15.65 26.63 -34.44
C GLY A 25 -14.73 27.30 -33.46
N LEU A 26 -13.90 28.24 -33.94
CA LEU A 26 -12.91 28.93 -33.12
C LEU A 26 -13.55 29.69 -31.93
N GLN A 27 -14.74 30.26 -32.14
CA GLN A 27 -15.47 30.93 -31.07
C GLN A 27 -15.92 29.95 -30.00
N THR A 28 -16.49 28.81 -30.39
CA THR A 28 -16.87 27.73 -29.48
C THR A 28 -15.67 27.24 -28.68
N ALA A 29 -14.51 27.09 -29.33
CA ALA A 29 -13.27 26.68 -28.65
C ALA A 29 -12.83 27.74 -27.60
N LYS A 30 -12.93 29.05 -27.89
CA LYS A 30 -12.65 30.13 -26.93
C LYS A 30 -13.58 30.07 -25.73
N ASP A 31 -14.89 29.94 -25.97
CA ASP A 31 -15.89 29.90 -24.91
C ASP A 31 -15.72 28.65 -24.05
N THR A 32 -15.40 27.51 -24.65
CA THR A 32 -15.10 26.28 -23.92
C THR A 32 -13.89 26.44 -23.00
N LEU A 33 -12.79 27.01 -23.49
CA LEU A 33 -11.59 27.25 -22.66
C LEU A 33 -11.82 28.30 -21.58
N ARG A 34 -12.78 29.20 -21.76
CA ARG A 34 -13.17 30.20 -20.74
C ARG A 34 -13.89 29.55 -19.55
N VAL A 35 -14.76 28.55 -19.82
CA VAL A 35 -15.57 27.87 -18.81
C VAL A 35 -14.82 26.73 -18.13
N LEU A 36 -13.95 26.02 -18.87
CA LEU A 36 -13.19 24.90 -18.34
C LEU A 36 -12.09 25.36 -17.36
N THR A 37 -12.07 24.75 -16.21
CA THR A 37 -11.00 24.94 -15.22
C THR A 37 -9.70 24.20 -15.60
N GLN A 38 -9.81 23.14 -16.42
CA GLN A 38 -8.69 22.37 -16.91
C GLN A 38 -8.18 22.93 -18.26
N LYS A 39 -7.10 23.70 -18.24
CA LYS A 39 -6.53 24.37 -19.42
C LYS A 39 -5.43 23.56 -20.12
N GLY A 40 -5.33 22.26 -19.87
CA GLY A 40 -4.29 21.40 -20.44
C GLY A 40 -4.85 20.11 -21.02
N ILE A 41 -4.24 19.60 -22.11
CA ILE A 41 -4.52 18.27 -22.63
C ILE A 41 -3.72 17.27 -21.83
N ARG A 42 -4.40 16.34 -21.15
CA ARG A 42 -3.77 15.14 -20.63
C ARG A 42 -3.53 14.19 -21.79
N THR A 43 -2.33 14.17 -22.31
CA THR A 43 -1.95 13.19 -23.32
C THR A 43 -1.53 11.89 -22.64
N ALA A 44 -1.95 10.75 -23.20
CA ALA A 44 -1.51 9.41 -22.76
C ALA A 44 0.03 9.22 -22.87
N ILE A 45 0.70 10.13 -23.55
CA ILE A 45 2.15 10.14 -23.80
C ILE A 45 2.95 10.68 -22.59
N HIS A 46 2.33 11.46 -21.69
CA HIS A 46 3.02 11.93 -20.49
C HIS A 46 3.03 10.83 -19.42
N PRO A 47 4.18 10.18 -19.16
CA PRO A 47 4.27 9.10 -18.18
C PRO A 47 3.92 9.57 -16.75
N MET A 48 4.06 10.87 -16.48
CA MET A 48 3.71 11.51 -15.21
C MET A 48 2.21 11.61 -14.95
N THR A 49 1.36 11.44 -15.95
CA THR A 49 -0.10 11.47 -15.82
C THR A 49 -0.72 10.08 -15.77
N ARG A 50 0.05 9.05 -16.05
CA ARG A 50 -0.39 7.68 -15.81
C ARG A 50 -0.47 7.46 -14.31
N ARG A 51 -1.67 7.39 -13.78
CA ARG A 51 -1.89 6.74 -12.49
C ARG A 51 -1.53 5.27 -12.70
N VAL A 52 -0.35 4.90 -12.28
CA VAL A 52 -0.02 3.49 -12.13
C VAL A 52 -0.98 2.97 -11.09
N ARG A 53 -1.95 2.16 -11.49
CA ARG A 53 -2.75 1.37 -10.55
C ARG A 53 -1.78 0.40 -9.91
N VAL A 54 -1.35 0.74 -8.73
CA VAL A 54 -0.59 -0.19 -7.92
C VAL A 54 -1.64 -1.00 -7.17
N ASP A 55 -1.80 -2.26 -7.53
CA ASP A 55 -2.67 -3.21 -6.83
C ASP A 55 -2.17 -3.53 -5.40
N HIS A 56 -1.22 -2.76 -4.94
CA HIS A 56 -0.58 -2.94 -3.65
C HIS A 56 -1.18 -1.95 -2.65
N LEU A 57 -2.04 -2.44 -1.78
CA LEU A 57 -2.62 -1.70 -0.64
C LEU A 57 -1.57 -1.07 0.29
N HIS A 58 -0.32 -1.55 0.22
CA HIS A 58 0.76 -1.08 1.09
C HIS A 58 1.23 0.36 0.85
N LEU A 59 0.81 1.02 -0.24
CA LEU A 59 1.07 2.46 -0.39
C LEU A 59 0.29 3.34 0.61
N HIS A 60 -0.77 2.79 1.20
CA HIS A 60 -1.57 3.47 2.21
C HIS A 60 -1.11 3.16 3.63
N ARG A 61 -0.19 2.21 3.81
CA ARG A 61 0.32 1.78 5.10
C ARG A 61 1.70 2.37 5.35
N GLN A 62 1.92 2.82 6.58
CA GLN A 62 3.22 3.34 6.98
C GLN A 62 4.28 2.25 6.93
N ARG A 63 5.46 2.56 6.39
CA ARG A 63 6.64 1.70 6.50
C ARG A 63 7.31 1.90 7.84
N LEU A 64 7.48 0.80 8.58
CA LEU A 64 8.13 0.78 9.87
C LEU A 64 9.62 0.50 9.69
N ARG A 65 10.47 1.43 10.09
CA ARG A 65 11.93 1.27 10.05
C ARG A 65 12.41 0.33 11.15
N GLY A 66 13.53 -0.33 10.88
CA GLY A 66 14.20 -1.20 11.83
C GLY A 66 13.75 -2.65 11.77
N THR A 67 14.25 -3.43 12.72
CA THR A 67 13.99 -4.86 12.81
C THR A 67 12.90 -5.14 13.82
N TRP A 68 11.90 -5.87 13.38
CA TRP A 68 10.80 -6.37 14.20
C TRP A 68 10.97 -7.86 14.45
N TYR A 69 10.46 -8.32 15.55
CA TYR A 69 10.50 -9.73 15.95
C TYR A 69 9.08 -10.23 16.10
N THR A 70 8.84 -11.47 15.70
CA THR A 70 7.54 -12.13 15.90
C THR A 70 7.73 -13.54 16.41
N ASP A 71 6.82 -13.92 17.28
CA ASP A 71 6.75 -15.24 17.88
C ASP A 71 5.29 -15.62 18.13
N THR A 72 5.01 -16.93 18.21
CA THR A 72 3.66 -17.45 18.46
C THR A 72 3.52 -17.91 19.90
N LEU A 73 2.70 -17.20 20.66
CA LEU A 73 2.29 -17.63 21.99
C LEU A 73 1.14 -18.64 21.88
N LEU A 74 1.26 -19.73 22.63
CA LEU A 74 0.24 -20.78 22.72
C LEU A 74 -0.45 -20.74 24.08
N SER A 75 -1.76 -20.87 24.08
CA SER A 75 -2.55 -21.01 25.30
C SER A 75 -3.13 -22.42 25.42
N LYS A 76 -3.09 -22.98 26.63
CA LYS A 76 -3.76 -24.24 26.97
C LYS A 76 -5.29 -24.07 27.08
N VAL A 77 -5.75 -22.86 27.33
CA VAL A 77 -7.17 -22.53 27.53
C VAL A 77 -7.63 -21.63 26.39
N LYS A 78 -8.79 -21.93 25.84
CA LYS A 78 -9.42 -21.08 24.83
C LYS A 78 -9.87 -19.76 25.44
N SER A 79 -9.68 -18.68 24.71
CA SER A 79 -10.26 -17.39 25.08
C SER A 79 -11.79 -17.38 24.89
N LYS A 80 -12.45 -16.34 25.40
CA LYS A 80 -13.89 -16.12 25.19
C LYS A 80 -14.31 -16.14 23.71
N LEU A 81 -13.41 -15.75 22.82
CA LEU A 81 -13.60 -15.72 21.36
C LEU A 81 -13.12 -16.99 20.64
N GLY A 82 -12.72 -18.02 21.40
CA GLY A 82 -12.26 -19.29 20.84
C GLY A 82 -10.79 -19.31 20.42
N ASN A 83 -10.03 -18.25 20.65
CA ASN A 83 -8.62 -18.18 20.27
C ASN A 83 -7.76 -19.09 21.17
N THR A 84 -6.80 -19.79 20.58
CA THR A 84 -5.89 -20.72 21.27
C THR A 84 -4.44 -20.25 21.22
N CYS A 85 -4.12 -19.27 20.38
CA CYS A 85 -2.77 -18.73 20.22
C CYS A 85 -2.84 -17.24 19.88
N ALA A 86 -1.68 -16.58 19.89
CA ALA A 86 -1.53 -15.21 19.44
C ALA A 86 -0.15 -15.01 18.83
N ASN A 87 -0.06 -14.27 17.73
CA ASN A 87 1.23 -13.77 17.27
C ASN A 87 1.55 -12.47 17.99
N VAL A 88 2.79 -12.38 18.47
CA VAL A 88 3.32 -11.21 19.14
C VAL A 88 4.34 -10.55 18.25
N TYR A 89 4.17 -9.27 17.98
CA TYR A 89 5.08 -8.45 17.21
C TYR A 89 5.74 -7.43 18.14
N THR A 90 7.09 -7.41 18.17
CA THR A 90 7.82 -6.56 19.10
C THR A 90 8.92 -5.77 18.40
N GLN A 91 9.12 -4.54 18.87
CA GLN A 91 10.29 -3.72 18.53
C GLN A 91 10.63 -2.80 19.71
N GLY A 92 11.78 -3.02 20.33
CA GLY A 92 12.16 -2.25 21.52
C GLY A 92 11.16 -2.40 22.67
N LYS A 93 10.48 -1.30 23.01
CA LYS A 93 9.45 -1.28 24.07
C LYS A 93 8.03 -1.49 23.53
N PHE A 94 7.85 -1.51 22.24
CA PHE A 94 6.54 -1.70 21.64
C PHE A 94 6.24 -3.17 21.46
N THR A 95 5.04 -3.58 21.85
CA THR A 95 4.54 -4.95 21.68
C THR A 95 3.09 -4.93 21.25
N ARG A 96 2.77 -5.66 20.20
CA ARG A 96 1.39 -5.91 19.74
C ARG A 96 1.14 -7.39 19.68
N ALA A 97 0.13 -7.88 20.38
CA ALA A 97 -0.34 -9.26 20.29
C ALA A 97 -1.63 -9.32 19.48
N ILE A 98 -1.69 -10.24 18.54
CA ILE A 98 -2.84 -10.47 17.68
C ILE A 98 -3.34 -11.89 17.92
N PRO A 99 -4.56 -12.05 18.46
CA PRO A 99 -5.10 -13.34 18.78
C PRO A 99 -5.47 -14.14 17.52
N MET A 100 -5.26 -15.44 17.57
CA MET A 100 -5.56 -16.37 16.48
C MET A 100 -6.26 -17.62 16.98
N THR A 101 -7.09 -18.23 16.13
CA THR A 101 -7.74 -19.51 16.46
C THR A 101 -6.77 -20.68 16.27
N SER A 102 -5.85 -20.56 15.34
CA SER A 102 -4.83 -21.58 15.06
C SER A 102 -3.55 -20.93 14.49
N ARG A 103 -2.44 -21.68 14.53
CA ARG A 103 -1.16 -21.25 13.92
C ARG A 103 -1.27 -21.00 12.40
N LYS A 104 -2.23 -21.66 11.74
CA LYS A 104 -2.49 -21.46 10.30
C LYS A 104 -2.93 -20.04 9.99
N ASP A 105 -3.48 -19.32 10.96
CA ASP A 105 -3.94 -17.94 10.80
C ASP A 105 -2.79 -16.90 10.93
N ALA A 106 -1.53 -17.35 11.01
CA ALA A 106 -0.37 -16.46 11.11
C ALA A 106 -0.30 -15.42 9.97
N GLY A 107 -0.68 -15.80 8.75
CA GLY A 107 -0.78 -14.86 7.62
C GLY A 107 -1.82 -13.76 7.85
N LYS A 108 -2.98 -14.11 8.39
CA LYS A 108 -4.04 -13.12 8.73
C LYS A 108 -3.58 -12.18 9.84
N SER A 109 -2.87 -12.70 10.84
CA SER A 109 -2.33 -11.86 11.90
C SER A 109 -1.30 -10.86 11.38
N LEU A 110 -0.50 -11.23 10.38
CA LEU A 110 0.43 -10.31 9.74
C LEU A 110 -0.32 -9.18 9.01
N ILE A 111 -1.41 -9.51 8.32
CA ILE A 111 -2.25 -8.49 7.65
C ILE A 111 -2.82 -7.53 8.68
N GLU A 112 -3.42 -8.03 9.77
CA GLU A 112 -3.99 -7.21 10.84
C GLU A 112 -2.92 -6.32 11.49
N PHE A 113 -1.73 -6.87 11.77
CA PHE A 113 -0.61 -6.09 12.27
C PHE A 113 -0.21 -4.95 11.33
N THR A 114 -0.14 -5.25 10.03
CA THR A 114 0.26 -4.23 9.04
C THR A 114 -0.83 -3.18 8.81
N ASP A 115 -2.09 -3.51 9.04
CA ASP A 115 -3.21 -2.56 8.99
C ASP A 115 -3.20 -1.62 10.20
N ASP A 116 -2.97 -2.17 11.39
CA ASP A 116 -3.02 -1.41 12.66
C ASP A 116 -1.77 -0.56 12.88
N VAL A 117 -0.59 -1.11 12.60
CA VAL A 117 0.70 -0.51 13.01
C VAL A 117 1.52 -0.04 11.80
N GLY A 118 1.57 -0.86 10.77
CA GLY A 118 2.32 -0.58 9.55
C GLY A 118 3.17 -1.75 9.09
N ILE A 119 3.83 -1.60 7.93
CA ILE A 119 4.60 -2.65 7.29
C ILE A 119 6.05 -2.61 7.77
N PRO A 120 6.55 -3.62 8.50
CA PRO A 120 7.93 -3.69 8.91
C PRO A 120 8.87 -3.86 7.72
N GLU A 121 10.02 -3.22 7.76
CA GLU A 121 11.05 -3.39 6.74
C GLU A 121 11.68 -4.78 6.86
N ARG A 122 12.00 -5.19 8.10
CA ARG A 122 12.58 -6.48 8.45
C ARG A 122 11.78 -7.14 9.55
N LEU A 123 11.52 -8.44 9.39
CA LEU A 123 10.82 -9.23 10.38
C LEU A 123 11.61 -10.50 10.65
N VAL A 124 12.03 -10.66 11.90
CA VAL A 124 12.73 -11.86 12.38
C VAL A 124 11.70 -12.79 13.01
N THR A 125 11.72 -14.05 12.58
CA THR A 125 10.84 -15.10 13.08
C THR A 125 11.67 -16.19 13.71
N ASP A 126 11.08 -16.97 14.60
CA ASP A 126 11.64 -18.24 14.97
C ASP A 126 11.54 -19.24 13.78
N GLY A 127 12.23 -20.37 13.86
CA GLY A 127 12.23 -21.41 12.85
C GLY A 127 10.93 -22.22 12.74
N ALA A 128 9.82 -21.75 13.30
CA ALA A 128 8.55 -22.46 13.27
C ALA A 128 7.98 -22.60 11.86
N THR A 129 7.32 -23.72 11.61
CA THR A 129 6.84 -24.10 10.26
C THR A 129 5.83 -23.10 9.68
N GLU A 130 5.07 -22.43 10.50
CA GLU A 130 4.11 -21.39 10.10
C GLU A 130 4.80 -20.17 9.47
N PHE A 131 6.05 -19.89 9.85
CA PHE A 131 6.81 -18.74 9.35
C PHE A 131 7.82 -19.11 8.25
N THR A 132 8.29 -20.35 8.20
CA THR A 132 9.36 -20.76 7.28
C THR A 132 8.89 -21.56 6.06
N GLY A 133 7.71 -22.13 6.11
CA GLY A 133 7.17 -22.92 5.00
C GLY A 133 6.97 -22.09 3.72
N PRO A 134 7.54 -22.49 2.56
CA PRO A 134 7.51 -21.69 1.33
C PRO A 134 6.11 -21.40 0.79
N HIS A 135 5.12 -22.20 1.21
CA HIS A 135 3.73 -22.10 0.77
C HIS A 135 2.78 -21.57 1.86
N THR A 136 3.31 -21.20 3.03
CA THR A 136 2.47 -20.66 4.10
C THR A 136 1.90 -19.30 3.70
N GLU A 137 0.70 -18.99 4.18
CA GLU A 137 0.06 -17.68 3.95
C GLU A 137 0.92 -16.55 4.51
N PHE A 138 1.58 -16.77 5.65
CA PHE A 138 2.48 -15.80 6.26
C PHE A 138 3.60 -15.37 5.29
N VAL A 139 4.32 -16.34 4.70
CA VAL A 139 5.41 -16.05 3.76
C VAL A 139 4.89 -15.41 2.47
N LYS A 140 3.72 -15.82 1.98
CA LYS A 140 3.10 -15.20 0.80
C LYS A 140 2.75 -13.73 1.06
N GLU A 141 2.11 -13.42 2.19
CA GLU A 141 1.75 -12.06 2.56
C GLU A 141 3.00 -11.20 2.84
N ALA A 142 4.00 -11.74 3.53
CA ALA A 142 5.26 -11.04 3.75
C ALA A 142 5.95 -10.65 2.42
N ARG A 143 6.00 -11.56 1.46
CA ARG A 143 6.53 -11.30 0.11
C ARG A 143 5.69 -10.26 -0.64
N ARG A 144 4.36 -10.37 -0.58
CA ARG A 144 3.44 -9.40 -1.18
C ARG A 144 3.69 -7.99 -0.65
N MET A 145 3.94 -7.88 0.65
CA MET A 145 4.20 -6.59 1.31
C MET A 145 5.68 -6.18 1.25
N ARG A 146 6.54 -6.96 0.61
CA ARG A 146 8.00 -6.74 0.51
C ARG A 146 8.66 -6.59 1.88
N ILE A 147 8.28 -7.45 2.82
CA ILE A 147 8.92 -7.59 4.13
C ILE A 147 10.10 -8.53 3.98
N MET A 148 11.27 -8.12 4.46
CA MET A 148 12.44 -9.00 4.52
C MET A 148 12.29 -9.94 5.73
N LEU A 149 12.08 -11.22 5.46
CA LEU A 149 12.01 -12.25 6.50
C LEU A 149 13.40 -12.77 6.81
N HIS A 150 13.69 -12.91 8.09
CA HIS A 150 14.90 -13.55 8.65
C HIS A 150 14.47 -14.60 9.68
N THR A 151 15.10 -15.73 9.67
CA THR A 151 14.93 -16.82 10.67
C THR A 151 16.23 -16.98 11.45
#